data_b4d2f2401721deb00ff25c9081527ca0
#
_entry.id   b4d2f2401721deb00ff25c9081527ca0
#
_cell.length_a   1.000
_cell.length_b   1.000
_cell.length_c   1.000
_cell.angle_alpha   90.00
_cell.angle_beta   90.00
_cell.angle_gamma   90.00
#
_symmetry.space_group_name_H-M   'P 1'
#
loop_
_entity.id
_entity.type
_entity.pdbx_description
1 polymer ?
#
loop_
_entity_poly.entity_id
_entity_poly.type
_entity_poly.pdbx_seq_one_letter_code
_entity_poly.pdbx_strand_id
1 'polypeptide(L)'
;HMKMKELAERKTGMHTTFEICAKNADKPPLTYVEIKRTIEQFQSGESWMLTSAGRFSEKAEMFPNSVFIIGADTLMRVFDEKFYESYEDMMNHIQRFNDHNINFLVFGRKVGKKFISLDQIKIPEIISDRCTGFEENSFRDDISSTELRLTKND
;
A
#
# COMPACT_ATOMS: atom_id res chain seq x y z
N HIS A 1 -10.43 -2.44 3.28
CA HIS A 1 -9.33 -1.79 4.07
C HIS A 1 -9.56 -1.94 5.58
N MET A 2 -10.80 -1.88 6.10
CA MET A 2 -11.09 -2.04 7.55
C MET A 2 -10.60 -3.39 8.09
N LYS A 3 -10.87 -4.49 7.40
CA LYS A 3 -10.38 -5.81 7.78
C LYS A 3 -8.84 -5.91 7.77
N MET A 4 -8.17 -5.25 6.83
CA MET A 4 -6.71 -5.16 6.81
C MET A 4 -6.19 -4.43 8.05
N LYS A 5 -6.83 -3.30 8.42
CA LYS A 5 -6.51 -2.55 9.64
C LYS A 5 -6.61 -3.44 10.88
N GLU A 6 -7.76 -4.09 11.10
CA GLU A 6 -7.96 -4.96 12.27
C GLU A 6 -6.90 -6.06 12.40
N LEU A 7 -6.58 -6.72 11.29
CA LEU A 7 -5.59 -7.78 11.27
C LEU A 7 -4.17 -7.24 11.51
N ALA A 8 -3.85 -6.08 10.93
CA ALA A 8 -2.57 -5.42 11.13
C ALA A 8 -2.38 -4.97 12.58
N GLU A 9 -3.37 -4.32 13.17
CA GLU A 9 -3.34 -3.87 14.57
C GLU A 9 -3.21 -5.05 15.54
N ARG A 10 -3.94 -6.14 15.28
CA ARG A 10 -3.80 -7.38 16.05
C ARG A 10 -2.40 -7.99 15.97
N LYS A 11 -1.79 -7.98 14.77
CA LYS A 11 -0.47 -8.59 14.54
C LYS A 11 0.67 -7.75 15.10
N THR A 12 0.57 -6.43 14.98
CA THR A 12 1.65 -5.50 15.32
C THR A 12 1.53 -4.90 16.70
N GLY A 13 0.32 -4.86 17.27
CA GLY A 13 0.01 -4.07 18.48
C GLY A 13 0.06 -2.56 18.27
N MET A 14 0.20 -2.10 17.02
CA MET A 14 0.33 -0.69 16.66
C MET A 14 -1.00 -0.14 16.16
N HIS A 15 -1.27 1.13 16.43
CA HIS A 15 -2.43 1.83 15.87
C HIS A 15 -2.21 2.14 14.38
N THR A 16 -3.26 1.97 13.59
CA THR A 16 -3.22 2.19 12.13
C THR A 16 -3.86 3.51 11.73
N THR A 17 -3.20 4.25 10.86
CA THR A 17 -3.70 5.46 10.23
C THR A 17 -3.89 5.25 8.73
N PHE A 18 -5.05 5.64 8.20
CA PHE A 18 -5.30 5.61 6.76
C PHE A 18 -4.61 6.77 6.05
N GLU A 19 -3.98 6.50 4.94
CA GLU A 19 -3.40 7.54 4.10
C GLU A 19 -4.25 7.77 2.85
N ILE A 20 -4.60 9.02 2.61
CA ILE A 20 -5.14 9.52 1.35
C ILE A 20 -4.00 10.21 0.61
N CYS A 21 -3.52 9.62 -0.48
CA CYS A 21 -2.49 10.24 -1.30
C CYS A 21 -3.14 11.13 -2.35
N ALA A 22 -2.97 12.45 -2.22
CA ALA A 22 -3.53 13.41 -3.18
C ALA A 22 -2.83 13.36 -4.54
N LYS A 23 -1.55 12.96 -4.58
CA LYS A 23 -0.75 12.89 -5.80
C LYS A 23 -0.18 11.47 -5.97
N ASN A 24 -0.70 10.74 -6.93
CA ASN A 24 -0.18 9.41 -7.30
C ASN A 24 0.83 9.52 -8.43
N ALA A 25 1.80 8.59 -8.47
CA ALA A 25 2.82 8.55 -9.52
C ALA A 25 2.22 8.32 -10.93
N ASP A 26 1.12 7.56 -11.04
CA ASP A 26 0.58 7.08 -12.31
C ASP A 26 -0.81 7.60 -12.65
N LYS A 27 -1.36 8.52 -11.85
CA LYS A 27 -2.72 9.04 -12.03
C LYS A 27 -2.75 10.54 -11.81
N PRO A 28 -3.70 11.26 -12.43
CA PRO A 28 -3.92 12.67 -12.09
C PRO A 28 -4.11 12.86 -10.59
N PRO A 29 -3.70 14.00 -10.03
CA PRO A 29 -3.96 14.32 -8.63
C PRO A 29 -5.46 14.24 -8.31
N LEU A 30 -5.78 13.82 -7.08
CA LEU A 30 -7.17 13.78 -6.62
C LEU A 30 -7.73 15.21 -6.57
N THR A 31 -8.96 15.35 -7.03
CA THR A 31 -9.70 16.58 -6.85
C THR A 31 -10.18 16.73 -5.39
N TYR A 32 -10.50 17.95 -4.99
CA TYR A 32 -11.10 18.22 -3.68
C TYR A 32 -12.34 17.36 -3.40
N VAL A 33 -13.19 17.18 -4.42
CA VAL A 33 -14.42 16.39 -4.29
C VAL A 33 -14.10 14.91 -4.02
N GLU A 34 -13.10 14.35 -4.69
CA GLU A 34 -12.66 12.95 -4.47
C GLU A 34 -12.05 12.76 -3.09
N ILE A 35 -11.23 13.70 -2.64
CA ILE A 35 -10.66 13.69 -1.28
C ILE A 35 -11.79 13.72 -0.24
N LYS A 36 -12.74 14.66 -0.38
CA LYS A 36 -13.88 14.78 0.53
C LYS A 36 -14.72 13.50 0.58
N ARG A 37 -15.05 12.92 -0.57
CA ARG A 37 -15.76 11.63 -0.65
C ARG A 37 -15.00 10.49 0.02
N THR A 38 -13.69 10.48 -0.06
CA THR A 38 -12.86 9.46 0.59
C THR A 38 -12.89 9.63 2.10
N ILE A 39 -12.78 10.86 2.60
CA ILE A 39 -12.85 11.17 4.04
C ILE A 39 -14.22 10.77 4.62
N GLU A 40 -15.30 11.05 3.90
CA GLU A 40 -16.66 10.73 4.32
C GLU A 40 -16.93 9.22 4.44
N GLN A 41 -16.06 8.36 3.89
CA GLN A 41 -16.15 6.90 4.02
C GLN A 41 -15.56 6.39 5.34
N PHE A 42 -14.74 7.18 6.03
CA PHE A 42 -14.18 6.78 7.31
C PHE A 42 -15.24 6.88 8.42
N GLN A 43 -15.23 5.88 9.29
CA GLN A 43 -16.10 5.90 10.46
C GLN A 43 -15.59 6.92 11.49
N SER A 44 -16.47 7.38 12.34
CA SER A 44 -16.10 8.26 13.46
C SER A 44 -15.05 7.59 14.35
N GLY A 45 -13.93 8.26 14.58
CA GLY A 45 -12.81 7.74 15.35
C GLY A 45 -11.70 7.09 14.55
N GLU A 46 -11.83 6.94 13.22
CA GLU A 46 -10.73 6.47 12.38
C GLU A 46 -9.68 7.55 12.18
N SER A 47 -8.42 7.18 12.38
CA SER A 47 -7.29 8.06 12.09
C SER A 47 -6.99 8.06 10.59
N TRP A 48 -6.88 9.23 10.01
CA TRP A 48 -6.49 9.40 8.61
C TRP A 48 -5.58 10.61 8.43
N MET A 49 -4.82 10.61 7.34
CA MET A 49 -3.96 11.72 6.93
C MET A 49 -4.03 11.92 5.42
N LEU A 50 -3.75 13.13 4.98
CA LEU A 50 -3.61 13.50 3.56
C LEU A 50 -2.15 13.76 3.27
N THR A 51 -1.61 13.12 2.23
CA THR A 51 -0.24 13.33 1.77
C THR A 51 -0.20 13.70 0.29
N SER A 52 0.93 14.22 -0.16
CA SER A 52 1.26 14.41 -1.58
C SER A 52 2.42 13.53 -2.04
N ALA A 53 2.87 12.60 -1.21
CA ALA A 53 3.96 11.67 -1.52
C ALA A 53 3.48 10.59 -2.50
N GLY A 54 3.81 10.75 -3.77
CA GLY A 54 3.36 9.85 -4.83
C GLY A 54 4.04 8.49 -4.82
N ARG A 55 5.26 8.41 -4.30
CA ARG A 55 6.07 7.19 -4.20
C ARG A 55 6.18 6.69 -2.76
N PHE A 56 6.27 5.39 -2.57
CA PHE A 56 6.45 4.80 -1.24
C PHE A 56 7.78 5.18 -0.57
N SER A 57 8.83 5.43 -1.36
CA SER A 57 10.11 5.94 -0.85
C SER A 57 10.00 7.35 -0.26
N GLU A 58 9.17 8.22 -0.83
CA GLU A 58 8.87 9.55 -0.27
C GLU A 58 8.09 9.41 1.06
N LYS A 59 7.16 8.44 1.12
CA LYS A 59 6.44 8.12 2.36
C LYS A 59 7.37 7.56 3.43
N ALA A 60 8.39 6.80 3.04
CA ALA A 60 9.40 6.29 3.98
C ALA A 60 10.17 7.41 4.67
N GLU A 61 10.52 8.46 3.94
CA GLU A 61 11.17 9.65 4.49
C GLU A 61 10.25 10.44 5.45
N MET A 62 8.94 10.51 5.11
CA MET A 62 7.96 11.21 5.96
C MET A 62 7.60 10.44 7.23
N PHE A 63 7.63 9.12 7.18
CA PHE A 63 7.15 8.24 8.25
C PHE A 63 8.19 7.16 8.59
N PRO A 64 9.37 7.52 9.10
CA PRO A 64 10.40 6.55 9.47
C PRO A 64 9.90 5.65 10.61
N ASN A 65 10.48 4.45 10.73
CA ASN A 65 10.13 3.42 11.73
C ASN A 65 8.67 2.95 11.65
N SER A 66 8.09 2.94 10.46
CA SER A 66 6.69 2.58 10.24
C SER A 66 6.51 1.21 9.61
N VAL A 67 5.31 0.66 9.78
CA VAL A 67 4.84 -0.52 9.05
C VAL A 67 3.83 -0.08 8.00
N PHE A 68 4.16 -0.26 6.73
CA PHE A 68 3.24 0.02 5.63
C PHE A 68 2.35 -1.18 5.34
N ILE A 69 1.04 -0.99 5.45
CA ILE A 69 0.03 -2.01 5.19
C ILE A 69 -0.41 -1.85 3.74
N ILE A 70 -0.07 -2.81 2.89
CA ILE A 70 -0.32 -2.72 1.45
C ILE A 70 -0.84 -4.03 0.85
N GLY A 71 -1.46 -3.93 -0.31
CA GLY A 71 -1.81 -5.10 -1.12
C GLY A 71 -0.62 -5.63 -1.93
N ALA A 72 -0.64 -6.91 -2.24
CA ALA A 72 0.38 -7.56 -3.06
C ALA A 72 0.53 -6.90 -4.44
N ASP A 73 -0.57 -6.47 -5.05
CA ASP A 73 -0.60 -5.74 -6.31
C ASP A 73 0.16 -4.39 -6.25
N THR A 74 0.07 -3.72 -5.12
CA THR A 74 0.80 -2.47 -4.87
C THR A 74 2.29 -2.73 -4.67
N LEU A 75 2.66 -3.76 -3.89
CA LEU A 75 4.06 -4.13 -3.68
C LEU A 75 4.74 -4.54 -4.99
N MET A 76 4.05 -5.29 -5.86
CA MET A 76 4.58 -5.61 -7.19
C MET A 76 4.97 -4.37 -7.99
N ARG A 77 4.17 -3.30 -7.91
CA ARG A 77 4.46 -2.04 -8.60
C ARG A 77 5.64 -1.28 -7.98
N VAL A 78 5.84 -1.39 -6.68
CA VAL A 78 7.01 -0.80 -5.99
C VAL A 78 8.31 -1.41 -6.51
N PHE A 79 8.31 -2.68 -6.94
CA PHE A 79 9.47 -3.40 -7.46
C PHE A 79 9.49 -3.54 -8.98
N ASP A 80 8.65 -2.83 -9.70
CA ASP A 80 8.58 -2.88 -11.16
C ASP A 80 9.38 -1.71 -11.76
N GLU A 81 10.50 -2.03 -12.38
CA GLU A 81 11.45 -1.06 -12.99
C GLU A 81 10.78 -0.07 -13.93
N LYS A 82 9.68 -0.46 -14.58
CA LYS A 82 8.97 0.43 -15.53
C LYS A 82 8.46 1.73 -14.92
N PHE A 83 8.36 1.81 -13.59
CA PHE A 83 7.94 3.02 -12.86
C PHE A 83 9.11 3.91 -12.42
N TYR A 84 10.33 3.58 -12.84
CA TYR A 84 11.57 4.26 -12.48
C TYR A 84 12.35 4.64 -13.75
N GLU A 85 13.35 5.49 -13.62
CA GLU A 85 14.20 5.88 -14.75
C GLU A 85 15.13 4.74 -15.17
N SER A 86 15.53 3.89 -14.24
CA SER A 86 16.40 2.74 -14.45
C SER A 86 16.30 1.75 -13.29
N TYR A 87 16.89 0.56 -13.45
CA TYR A 87 17.03 -0.41 -12.37
C TYR A 87 17.81 0.17 -11.17
N GLU A 88 18.86 0.94 -11.43
CA GLU A 88 19.64 1.60 -10.38
C GLU A 88 18.80 2.63 -9.63
N ASP A 89 18.00 3.43 -10.32
CA ASP A 89 17.06 4.37 -9.71
C ASP A 89 16.04 3.64 -8.82
N MET A 90 15.46 2.55 -9.32
CA MET A 90 14.57 1.70 -8.53
C MET A 90 15.24 1.19 -7.25
N MET A 91 16.48 0.68 -7.34
CA MET A 91 17.21 0.17 -6.19
C MET A 91 17.56 1.26 -5.18
N ASN A 92 17.86 2.47 -5.63
CA ASN A 92 18.06 3.63 -4.76
C ASN A 92 16.78 4.00 -4.00
N HIS A 93 15.62 3.92 -4.64
CA HIS A 93 14.33 4.11 -3.97
C HIS A 93 14.02 2.99 -2.96
N ILE A 94 14.38 1.73 -3.28
CA ILE A 94 14.20 0.58 -2.38
C ILE A 94 15.13 0.67 -1.17
N GLN A 95 16.38 1.15 -1.35
CA GLN A 95 17.31 1.35 -0.24
C GLN A 95 16.75 2.29 0.83
N ARG A 96 15.96 3.29 0.47
CA ARG A 96 15.33 4.22 1.44
C ARG A 96 14.41 3.51 2.44
N PHE A 97 13.83 2.36 2.09
CA PHE A 97 13.04 1.58 3.05
C PHE A 97 13.91 1.03 4.17
N ASN A 98 15.14 0.63 3.83
CA ASN A 98 16.14 0.22 4.82
C ASN A 98 16.60 1.40 5.68
N ASP A 99 16.97 2.51 5.03
CA ASP A 99 17.52 3.70 5.68
C ASP A 99 16.53 4.30 6.69
N HIS A 100 15.24 4.25 6.39
CA HIS A 100 14.17 4.76 7.25
C HIS A 100 13.49 3.68 8.11
N ASN A 101 14.03 2.47 8.16
CA ASN A 101 13.50 1.35 8.95
C ASN A 101 12.01 1.07 8.69
N ILE A 102 11.64 0.94 7.42
CA ILE A 102 10.29 0.62 6.99
C ILE A 102 10.11 -0.90 6.91
N ASN A 103 9.01 -1.39 7.42
CA ASN A 103 8.54 -2.75 7.22
C ASN A 103 7.24 -2.76 6.41
N PHE A 104 7.00 -3.84 5.69
CA PHE A 104 5.79 -4.03 4.90
C PHE A 104 4.97 -5.19 5.44
N LEU A 105 3.68 -4.94 5.64
CA LEU A 105 2.69 -5.96 5.94
C LEU A 105 1.81 -6.13 4.70
N VAL A 106 1.96 -7.27 4.04
CA VAL A 106 1.46 -7.48 2.68
C VAL A 106 0.25 -8.40 2.69
N PHE A 107 -0.86 -7.89 2.19
CA PHE A 107 -2.10 -8.64 2.04
C PHE A 107 -2.25 -9.15 0.60
N GLY A 108 -2.58 -10.43 0.46
CA GLY A 108 -2.85 -11.03 -0.83
C GLY A 108 -4.00 -10.31 -1.57
N ARG A 109 -3.94 -10.29 -2.89
CA ARG A 109 -4.91 -9.62 -3.75
C ARG A 109 -5.26 -10.47 -4.95
N LYS A 110 -6.51 -10.38 -5.38
CA LYS A 110 -6.95 -10.91 -6.66
C LYS A 110 -6.55 -9.96 -7.77
N VAL A 111 -5.73 -10.45 -8.69
CA VAL A 111 -5.30 -9.71 -9.89
C VAL A 111 -5.79 -10.51 -11.11
N GLY A 112 -6.80 -10.00 -11.78
CA GLY A 112 -7.51 -10.75 -12.81
C GLY A 112 -8.17 -12.01 -12.24
N LYS A 113 -7.78 -13.20 -12.76
CA LYS A 113 -8.29 -14.51 -12.32
C LYS A 113 -7.42 -15.19 -11.25
N LYS A 114 -6.27 -14.60 -10.90
CA LYS A 114 -5.32 -15.18 -9.95
C LYS A 114 -5.33 -14.42 -8.63
N PHE A 115 -5.19 -15.15 -7.53
CA PHE A 115 -4.88 -14.56 -6.23
C PHE A 115 -3.35 -14.51 -6.11
N ILE A 116 -2.82 -13.35 -5.75
CA ILE A 116 -1.38 -13.13 -5.59
C ILE A 116 -1.11 -12.82 -4.12
N SER A 117 -0.19 -13.56 -3.53
CA SER A 117 0.32 -13.38 -2.17
C SER A 117 1.82 -13.07 -2.20
N LEU A 118 2.40 -12.77 -1.05
CA LEU A 118 3.79 -12.32 -0.94
C LEU A 118 4.80 -13.34 -1.50
N ASP A 119 4.56 -14.63 -1.29
CA ASP A 119 5.41 -15.73 -1.75
C ASP A 119 5.58 -15.81 -3.29
N GLN A 120 4.66 -15.18 -4.02
CA GLN A 120 4.67 -15.12 -5.49
C GLN A 120 5.33 -13.84 -6.04
N ILE A 121 5.80 -12.95 -5.15
CA ILE A 121 6.42 -11.68 -5.53
C ILE A 121 7.95 -11.82 -5.39
N LYS A 122 8.67 -11.46 -6.46
CA LYS A 122 10.12 -11.37 -6.40
C LYS A 122 10.53 -10.12 -5.62
N ILE A 123 10.92 -10.30 -4.36
CA ILE A 123 11.35 -9.23 -3.48
C ILE A 123 12.87 -9.05 -3.60
N PRO A 124 13.38 -7.82 -3.77
CA PRO A 124 14.80 -7.55 -3.67
C PRO A 124 15.38 -8.00 -2.32
N GLU A 125 16.54 -8.68 -2.35
CA GLU A 125 17.17 -9.26 -1.15
C GLU A 125 17.38 -8.24 -0.04
N ILE A 126 17.73 -7.02 -0.41
CA ILE A 126 18.00 -5.90 0.49
C ILE A 126 16.85 -5.56 1.46
N ILE A 127 15.61 -5.93 1.13
CA ILE A 127 14.42 -5.68 1.94
C ILE A 127 13.56 -6.93 2.17
N SER A 128 14.06 -8.11 1.82
CA SER A 128 13.30 -9.35 1.94
C SER A 128 12.83 -9.60 3.39
N ASP A 129 13.67 -9.34 4.36
CA ASP A 129 13.39 -9.52 5.80
C ASP A 129 12.40 -8.48 6.35
N ARG A 130 12.09 -7.44 5.57
CA ARG A 130 11.17 -6.37 5.94
C ARG A 130 9.76 -6.58 5.42
N CYS A 131 9.53 -7.62 4.64
CA CYS A 131 8.23 -7.95 4.06
C CYS A 131 7.60 -9.15 4.78
N THR A 132 6.44 -8.95 5.38
CA THR A 132 5.67 -10.01 6.03
C THR A 132 4.32 -10.15 5.34
N GLY A 133 3.96 -11.37 4.92
CA GLY A 133 2.69 -11.66 4.27
C GLY A 133 1.60 -12.11 5.24
N PHE A 134 0.35 -11.88 4.84
CA PHE A 134 -0.80 -12.62 5.34
C PHE A 134 -1.19 -13.71 4.33
N GLU A 135 -1.42 -14.92 4.83
CA GLU A 135 -1.86 -16.04 4.01
C GLU A 135 -3.29 -15.84 3.48
N GLU A 136 -3.59 -16.46 2.34
CA GLU A 136 -4.91 -16.40 1.70
C GLU A 136 -6.05 -16.82 2.65
N ASN A 137 -5.85 -17.84 3.44
CA ASN A 137 -6.82 -18.35 4.40
C ASN A 137 -7.15 -17.36 5.53
N SER A 138 -6.21 -16.45 5.83
CA SER A 138 -6.37 -15.44 6.87
C SER A 138 -7.06 -14.18 6.35
N PHE A 139 -6.86 -13.88 5.06
CA PHE A 139 -7.44 -12.69 4.43
C PHE A 139 -7.56 -12.90 2.92
N ARG A 140 -8.79 -12.83 2.44
CA ARG A 140 -9.09 -12.76 1.02
C ARG A 140 -9.98 -11.56 0.75
N ASP A 141 -9.48 -10.60 0.00
CA ASP A 141 -10.24 -9.44 -0.48
C ASP A 141 -10.33 -9.53 -2.01
N ASP A 142 -11.45 -10.04 -2.50
CA ASP A 142 -11.74 -10.19 -3.92
C ASP A 142 -12.25 -8.89 -4.55
N ILE A 143 -12.48 -7.86 -3.73
CA ILE A 143 -12.99 -6.56 -4.19
C ILE A 143 -11.81 -5.62 -4.40
N SER A 144 -11.51 -5.32 -5.66
CA SER A 144 -10.53 -4.28 -5.97
C SER A 144 -11.13 -2.89 -5.82
N SER A 145 -10.30 -1.89 -5.47
CA SER A 145 -10.73 -0.48 -5.45
C SER A 145 -11.26 0.00 -6.81
N THR A 146 -10.89 -0.66 -7.89
CA THR A 146 -11.36 -0.41 -9.25
C THR A 146 -12.79 -0.93 -9.45
N GLU A 147 -13.09 -2.13 -8.95
CA GLU A 147 -14.45 -2.71 -9.02
C GLU A 147 -15.44 -1.90 -8.19
N LEU A 148 -15.03 -1.41 -7.01
CA LEU A 148 -15.88 -0.53 -6.20
C LEU A 148 -16.17 0.81 -6.87
N ARG A 149 -15.28 1.32 -7.72
CA ARG A 149 -15.52 2.55 -8.49
C ARG A 149 -16.49 2.33 -9.65
N LEU A 150 -16.45 1.16 -10.28
CA LEU A 150 -17.34 0.81 -11.39
C LEU A 150 -18.78 0.57 -10.90
N THR A 151 -18.97 -0.02 -9.72
CA THR A 151 -20.31 -0.27 -9.15
C THR A 151 -21.00 0.96 -8.55
N LYS A 152 -20.28 2.08 -8.39
CA LYS A 152 -20.87 3.35 -7.89
C LYS A 152 -21.26 4.35 -8.97
N ASN A 153 -21.07 4.02 -10.23
CA ASN A 153 -21.41 4.87 -11.38
C ASN A 153 -22.69 4.42 -12.14
N ASP A 154 -23.46 3.48 -11.59
CA ASP A 154 -24.79 3.09 -12.07
C ASP A 154 -25.91 3.72 -11.22
#